data_2817d1b5f4269cb9aa0a44bfeeafcb91
#
_entry.id   2817d1b5f4269cb9aa0a44bfeeafcb91
#
_cell.length_a   1.000
_cell.length_b   1.000
_cell.length_c   1.000
_cell.angle_alpha   90.00
_cell.angle_beta   90.00
_cell.angle_gamma   90.00
#
_symmetry.space_group_name_H-M   'P 1'
#
loop_
_entity.id
_entity.type
_entity.pdbx_description
1 polymer ?
#
loop_
_entity_poly.entity_id
_entity_poly.type
_entity_poly.pdbx_seq_one_letter_code
_entity_poly.pdbx_strand_id
1 'polypeptide(L)'
;MLKHIIFVTEKKVPRLKGLERECEEKKICLSYIFPEEETLITETLYITDSEEIGRQLLEENANVLIWLHEDNGDKNFGFAPYAIEIIEEMDFTYLKRIYQRFQKLPWSIVETKRCLIREMTEEDLDAVYEIYAGKSITKYMEGLYENREEELEYTRSYIQNAYTFWGYGTWIIERKADGKVIGRVGFNLRDGFDEPELGFVIMEEEQKKGYAFECCVAVLKIGREDYEFENVQALVKEGNEASINLCKKLGFKYHGKVVEKGEEYLRFLWR
;
A
#
# COMPACT_ATOMS: atom_id res chain seq x y z
N MET A 1 13.98 8.64 9.54
CA MET A 1 13.44 7.24 9.72
C MET A 1 12.82 7.18 11.11
N LEU A 2 11.71 6.45 11.34
CA LEU A 2 11.09 6.35 12.69
C LEU A 2 12.11 5.84 13.70
N LYS A 3 12.31 6.61 14.79
CA LYS A 3 13.23 6.29 15.89
C LYS A 3 12.54 6.25 17.24
N HIS A 4 11.44 6.99 17.37
CA HIS A 4 10.73 7.12 18.64
C HIS A 4 9.25 6.86 18.44
N ILE A 5 8.65 6.13 19.37
CA ILE A 5 7.20 5.96 19.53
C ILE A 5 6.89 6.43 20.94
N ILE A 6 6.05 7.46 21.08
CA ILE A 6 5.78 8.10 22.36
C ILE A 6 4.28 8.10 22.62
N PHE A 7 3.87 7.46 23.69
CA PHE A 7 2.51 7.53 24.20
C PHE A 7 2.38 8.73 25.14
N VAL A 8 1.48 9.63 24.81
CA VAL A 8 1.11 10.79 25.62
C VAL A 8 -0.38 10.70 25.89
N THR A 9 -0.78 9.89 26.86
CA THR A 9 -2.17 9.47 27.04
C THR A 9 -2.69 9.76 28.45
N GLU A 10 -3.98 10.15 28.55
CA GLU A 10 -4.70 10.29 29.82
C GLU A 10 -5.06 8.92 30.39
N LYS A 11 -5.51 7.99 29.53
CA LYS A 11 -5.80 6.62 29.90
C LYS A 11 -4.52 5.79 29.98
N LYS A 12 -4.42 4.95 30.97
CA LYS A 12 -3.28 4.03 31.13
C LYS A 12 -3.24 3.05 29.97
N VAL A 13 -2.14 3.09 29.19
CA VAL A 13 -1.92 2.13 28.09
C VAL A 13 -1.74 0.72 28.64
N PRO A 14 -2.43 -0.29 28.08
CA PRO A 14 -2.20 -1.68 28.44
C PRO A 14 -0.78 -2.10 28.08
N ARG A 15 -0.30 -3.19 28.67
CA ARG A 15 1.04 -3.68 28.36
C ARG A 15 1.13 -4.30 26.98
N LEU A 16 1.86 -3.68 26.06
CA LEU A 16 2.02 -4.06 24.66
C LEU A 16 3.30 -4.90 24.44
N LYS A 17 3.35 -6.09 25.07
CA LYS A 17 4.56 -6.95 25.08
C LYS A 17 5.12 -7.26 23.67
N GLY A 18 4.25 -7.42 22.67
CA GLY A 18 4.65 -7.65 21.26
C GLY A 18 5.42 -6.46 20.71
N LEU A 19 4.80 -5.29 20.81
CA LEU A 19 5.39 -4.02 20.36
C LEU A 19 6.68 -3.67 21.13
N GLU A 20 6.68 -3.85 22.46
CA GLU A 20 7.87 -3.63 23.31
C GLU A 20 9.07 -4.44 22.78
N ARG A 21 8.88 -5.75 22.54
CA ARG A 21 9.92 -6.64 22.01
C ARG A 21 10.40 -6.23 20.62
N GLU A 22 9.46 -5.92 19.71
CA GLU A 22 9.81 -5.50 18.35
C GLU A 22 10.59 -4.17 18.33
N CYS A 23 10.22 -3.23 19.19
CA CYS A 23 10.92 -1.97 19.34
C CYS A 23 12.35 -2.18 19.86
N GLU A 24 12.56 -3.05 20.86
CA GLU A 24 13.88 -3.43 21.35
C GLU A 24 14.75 -4.05 20.24
N GLU A 25 14.23 -5.05 19.53
CA GLU A 25 14.93 -5.73 18.42
C GLU A 25 15.34 -4.75 17.31
N LYS A 26 14.50 -3.75 17.03
CA LYS A 26 14.72 -2.75 15.97
C LYS A 26 15.43 -1.47 16.46
N LYS A 27 15.77 -1.40 17.76
CA LYS A 27 16.40 -0.26 18.41
C LYS A 27 15.56 1.04 18.29
N ILE A 28 14.26 0.90 18.44
CA ILE A 28 13.29 1.99 18.48
C ILE A 28 13.02 2.34 19.93
N CYS A 29 13.09 3.62 20.26
CA CYS A 29 12.76 4.10 21.60
C CYS A 29 11.24 4.11 21.77
N LEU A 30 10.72 3.30 22.68
CA LEU A 30 9.32 3.29 23.08
C LEU A 30 9.20 3.94 24.47
N SER A 31 8.37 4.96 24.58
CA SER A 31 8.21 5.74 25.81
C SER A 31 6.74 5.99 26.13
N TYR A 32 6.45 6.08 27.41
CA TYR A 32 5.16 6.46 27.97
C TYR A 32 5.41 7.69 28.85
N ILE A 33 4.95 8.84 28.40
CA ILE A 33 5.16 10.12 29.12
C ILE A 33 3.81 10.76 29.47
N PHE A 34 3.81 11.57 30.50
CA PHE A 34 2.68 12.41 30.83
C PHE A 34 2.80 13.80 30.15
N PRO A 35 1.68 14.51 29.94
CA PRO A 35 1.61 15.73 29.11
C PRO A 35 2.52 16.90 29.50
N GLU A 36 3.26 16.82 30.58
CA GLU A 36 4.01 17.96 31.17
C GLU A 36 5.43 18.14 30.60
N GLU A 37 5.92 17.25 29.74
CA GLU A 37 7.26 17.34 29.15
C GLU A 37 7.22 17.87 27.71
N GLU A 38 7.40 19.18 27.57
CA GLU A 38 7.35 19.94 26.32
C GLU A 38 8.64 19.82 25.50
N THR A 39 8.88 18.74 24.78
CA THR A 39 9.91 18.77 23.74
C THR A 39 9.56 17.86 22.59
N LEU A 40 9.25 18.44 21.42
CA LEU A 40 9.09 17.67 20.19
C LEU A 40 10.40 16.99 19.81
N ILE A 41 10.36 15.68 19.69
CA ILE A 41 11.49 14.87 19.26
C ILE A 41 11.30 14.53 17.77
N THR A 42 12.31 14.79 16.98
CA THR A 42 12.30 14.47 15.55
C THR A 42 12.25 12.96 15.31
N GLU A 43 11.76 12.53 14.14
CA GLU A 43 11.64 11.12 13.78
C GLU A 43 10.76 10.31 14.76
N THR A 44 9.71 10.96 15.28
CA THR A 44 8.78 10.44 16.30
C THR A 44 7.38 10.26 15.75
N LEU A 45 6.71 9.21 16.19
CA LEU A 45 5.26 9.03 16.12
C LEU A 45 4.70 9.16 17.53
N TYR A 46 3.84 10.14 17.74
CA TYR A 46 3.10 10.34 18.99
C TYR A 46 1.77 9.58 18.93
N ILE A 47 1.38 8.99 20.04
CA ILE A 47 0.08 8.33 20.18
C ILE A 47 -0.62 8.99 21.39
N THR A 48 -1.81 9.53 21.16
CA THR A 48 -2.57 10.23 22.21
C THR A 48 -4.06 9.92 22.15
N ASP A 49 -4.71 9.96 23.32
CA ASP A 49 -6.16 9.85 23.49
C ASP A 49 -6.78 11.20 23.92
N SER A 50 -5.96 12.24 24.01
CA SER A 50 -6.39 13.59 24.37
C SER A 50 -6.60 14.45 23.13
N GLU A 51 -7.80 15.08 23.03
CA GLU A 51 -8.10 16.02 21.94
C GLU A 51 -7.18 17.23 21.96
N GLU A 52 -6.92 17.79 23.15
CA GLU A 52 -6.09 18.99 23.33
C GLU A 52 -4.65 18.72 22.90
N ILE A 53 -4.05 17.65 23.41
CA ILE A 53 -2.67 17.26 23.07
C ILE A 53 -2.55 16.91 21.58
N GLY A 54 -3.54 16.19 21.03
CA GLY A 54 -3.54 15.84 19.61
C GLY A 54 -3.54 17.07 18.70
N ARG A 55 -4.34 18.09 19.03
CA ARG A 55 -4.37 19.37 18.30
C ARG A 55 -3.04 20.11 18.40
N GLN A 56 -2.53 20.28 19.62
CA GLN A 56 -1.25 20.96 19.85
C GLN A 56 -0.12 20.30 19.06
N LEU A 57 0.04 18.99 19.16
CA LEU A 57 1.08 18.25 18.45
C LEU A 57 0.97 18.39 16.93
N LEU A 58 -0.25 18.36 16.36
CA LEU A 58 -0.46 18.57 14.92
C LEU A 58 -0.20 20.01 14.48
N GLU A 59 -0.53 21.02 15.29
CA GLU A 59 -0.19 22.42 15.02
C GLU A 59 1.33 22.63 14.96
N GLU A 60 2.08 21.83 15.73
CA GLU A 60 3.54 21.80 15.72
C GLU A 60 4.13 20.88 14.63
N ASN A 61 3.29 20.38 13.70
CA ASN A 61 3.65 19.45 12.62
C ASN A 61 4.23 18.11 13.10
N ALA A 62 3.85 17.65 14.27
CA ALA A 62 4.19 16.30 14.73
C ALA A 62 3.37 15.22 14.03
N ASN A 63 3.88 14.00 14.00
CA ASN A 63 3.15 12.85 13.49
C ASN A 63 2.31 12.26 14.62
N VAL A 64 0.98 12.30 14.50
CA VAL A 64 0.07 11.96 15.60
C VAL A 64 -0.93 10.88 15.17
N LEU A 65 -0.94 9.77 15.90
CA LEU A 65 -1.97 8.75 15.82
C LEU A 65 -2.90 8.91 17.03
N ILE A 66 -4.19 9.02 16.80
CA ILE A 66 -5.19 9.10 17.86
C ILE A 66 -5.58 7.70 18.33
N TRP A 67 -5.60 7.49 19.63
CA TRP A 67 -6.18 6.32 20.25
C TRP A 67 -7.62 6.59 20.67
N LEU A 68 -8.58 5.95 20.00
CA LEU A 68 -10.01 6.02 20.33
C LEU A 68 -10.38 4.89 21.29
N HIS A 69 -11.18 5.20 22.30
CA HIS A 69 -11.69 4.23 23.27
C HIS A 69 -12.99 4.72 23.91
N GLU A 70 -13.62 3.91 24.72
CA GLU A 70 -14.94 4.20 25.32
C GLU A 70 -14.98 5.50 26.15
N ASP A 71 -13.87 5.88 26.79
CA ASP A 71 -13.83 7.05 27.68
C ASP A 71 -13.61 8.38 26.93
N ASN A 72 -13.33 8.36 25.62
CA ASN A 72 -13.12 9.56 24.80
C ASN A 72 -14.06 9.66 23.58
N GLY A 73 -15.12 8.87 23.56
CA GLY A 73 -16.09 8.85 22.45
C GLY A 73 -16.91 10.13 22.29
N ASP A 74 -16.93 11.01 23.29
CA ASP A 74 -17.57 12.33 23.27
C ASP A 74 -16.66 13.45 22.74
N LYS A 75 -15.36 13.18 22.57
CA LYS A 75 -14.36 14.12 22.06
C LYS A 75 -14.35 14.16 20.52
N ASN A 76 -13.90 15.28 19.96
CA ASN A 76 -13.84 15.47 18.51
C ASN A 76 -12.41 15.28 17.98
N PHE A 77 -12.16 14.12 17.37
CA PHE A 77 -10.88 13.78 16.73
C PHE A 77 -10.89 13.91 15.20
N GLY A 78 -11.94 14.46 14.59
CA GLY A 78 -12.04 14.64 13.14
C GLY A 78 -10.95 15.50 12.48
N PHE A 79 -10.10 16.13 13.28
CA PHE A 79 -8.92 16.88 12.82
C PHE A 79 -7.72 15.99 12.50
N ALA A 80 -7.66 14.78 13.06
CA ALA A 80 -6.53 13.88 12.90
C ALA A 80 -6.72 12.96 11.68
N PRO A 81 -5.69 12.74 10.86
CA PRO A 81 -5.80 11.90 9.66
C PRO A 81 -5.83 10.40 9.98
N TYR A 82 -5.35 9.98 11.15
CA TYR A 82 -5.24 8.58 11.54
C TYR A 82 -5.66 8.36 12.99
N ALA A 83 -6.45 7.30 13.19
CA ALA A 83 -6.88 6.86 14.52
C ALA A 83 -6.85 5.33 14.59
N ILE A 84 -6.77 4.80 15.82
CA ILE A 84 -6.85 3.37 16.13
C ILE A 84 -7.78 3.16 17.31
N GLU A 85 -8.61 2.11 17.27
CA GLU A 85 -9.51 1.72 18.35
C GLU A 85 -8.92 0.61 19.21
N ILE A 86 -8.36 -0.43 18.58
CA ILE A 86 -7.83 -1.62 19.28
C ILE A 86 -6.32 -1.51 19.41
N ILE A 87 -5.88 -0.86 20.49
CA ILE A 87 -4.45 -0.58 20.71
C ILE A 87 -3.61 -1.85 20.89
N GLU A 88 -4.21 -2.95 21.35
CA GLU A 88 -3.57 -4.23 21.55
C GLU A 88 -3.15 -4.93 20.25
N GLU A 89 -3.77 -4.57 19.14
CA GLU A 89 -3.46 -5.11 17.79
C GLU A 89 -2.33 -4.36 17.10
N MET A 90 -1.83 -3.28 17.69
CA MET A 90 -0.71 -2.53 17.12
C MET A 90 0.58 -3.36 17.16
N ASP A 91 1.21 -3.48 16.00
CA ASP A 91 2.59 -3.91 15.86
C ASP A 91 3.49 -2.79 15.35
N PHE A 92 4.79 -3.03 15.35
CA PHE A 92 5.75 -2.05 14.83
C PHE A 92 5.54 -1.76 13.33
N THR A 93 5.12 -2.74 12.54
CA THR A 93 4.90 -2.57 11.09
C THR A 93 3.76 -1.59 10.84
N TYR A 94 2.67 -1.71 11.57
CA TYR A 94 1.54 -0.78 11.51
C TYR A 94 1.99 0.66 11.86
N LEU A 95 2.65 0.85 13.00
CA LEU A 95 3.10 2.18 13.45
C LEU A 95 4.13 2.79 12.50
N LYS A 96 5.05 1.98 11.96
CA LYS A 96 5.99 2.42 10.92
C LYS A 96 5.25 2.89 9.66
N ARG A 97 4.22 2.16 9.23
CA ARG A 97 3.41 2.51 8.06
C ARG A 97 2.68 3.84 8.27
N ILE A 98 2.07 4.05 9.44
CA ILE A 98 1.44 5.33 9.79
C ILE A 98 2.47 6.47 9.75
N TYR A 99 3.64 6.28 10.37
CA TYR A 99 4.72 7.26 10.30
C TYR A 99 5.14 7.57 8.87
N GLN A 100 5.28 6.54 8.00
CA GLN A 100 5.61 6.72 6.60
C GLN A 100 4.56 7.55 5.84
N ARG A 101 3.25 7.40 6.16
CA ARG A 101 2.20 8.25 5.59
C ARG A 101 2.40 9.73 5.91
N PHE A 102 2.70 10.04 7.17
CA PHE A 102 3.02 11.43 7.57
C PHE A 102 4.23 11.99 6.79
N GLN A 103 5.23 11.16 6.57
CA GLN A 103 6.45 11.54 5.85
C GLN A 103 6.30 11.46 4.32
N LYS A 104 5.13 11.08 3.81
CA LYS A 104 4.88 10.84 2.37
C LYS A 104 5.86 9.83 1.75
N LEU A 105 6.30 8.85 2.54
CA LEU A 105 7.20 7.79 2.11
C LEU A 105 6.39 6.58 1.60
N PRO A 106 6.82 5.93 0.51
CA PRO A 106 6.15 4.76 -0.01
C PRO A 106 6.33 3.56 0.93
N TRP A 107 5.29 2.74 1.04
CA TRP A 107 5.40 1.48 1.76
C TRP A 107 6.11 0.43 0.93
N SER A 108 7.01 -0.32 1.58
CA SER A 108 7.45 -1.62 1.08
C SER A 108 6.34 -2.62 1.36
N ILE A 109 5.76 -3.19 0.31
CA ILE A 109 4.62 -4.12 0.41
C ILE A 109 5.13 -5.52 0.69
N VAL A 110 6.01 -6.04 -0.18
CA VAL A 110 6.62 -7.36 0.00
C VAL A 110 7.94 -7.47 -0.75
N GLU A 111 8.84 -8.25 -0.19
CA GLU A 111 10.05 -8.69 -0.85
C GLU A 111 9.91 -10.11 -1.38
N THR A 112 10.32 -10.30 -2.63
CA THR A 112 10.49 -11.62 -3.23
C THR A 112 11.98 -12.00 -3.28
N LYS A 113 12.29 -13.12 -3.87
CA LYS A 113 13.71 -13.50 -4.07
C LYS A 113 14.49 -12.44 -4.86
N ARG A 114 13.88 -11.87 -5.91
CA ARG A 114 14.57 -10.98 -6.86
C ARG A 114 14.04 -9.56 -6.88
N CYS A 115 12.87 -9.31 -6.31
CA CYS A 115 12.19 -8.02 -6.40
C CYS A 115 11.77 -7.49 -5.04
N LEU A 116 11.68 -6.16 -4.95
CA LEU A 116 10.94 -5.42 -3.96
C LEU A 116 9.65 -4.92 -4.62
N ILE A 117 8.50 -5.18 -4.01
CA ILE A 117 7.22 -4.61 -4.41
C ILE A 117 6.92 -3.49 -3.42
N ARG A 118 6.73 -2.28 -3.92
CA ARG A 118 6.50 -1.08 -3.13
C ARG A 118 5.47 -0.16 -3.77
N GLU A 119 4.92 0.74 -3.00
CA GLU A 119 4.09 1.80 -3.53
C GLU A 119 4.84 2.66 -4.55
N MET A 120 4.10 3.18 -5.49
CA MET A 120 4.59 4.13 -6.49
C MET A 120 4.76 5.51 -5.87
N THR A 121 5.77 6.24 -6.33
CA THR A 121 5.98 7.67 -6.05
C THR A 121 5.94 8.47 -7.34
N GLU A 122 5.90 9.81 -7.23
CA GLU A 122 5.99 10.68 -8.41
C GLU A 122 7.30 10.51 -9.16
N GLU A 123 8.37 10.13 -8.47
CA GLU A 123 9.71 9.92 -9.04
C GLU A 123 9.77 8.68 -9.95
N ASP A 124 8.81 7.75 -9.81
CA ASP A 124 8.73 6.56 -10.66
C ASP A 124 8.13 6.83 -12.05
N LEU A 125 7.60 8.02 -12.28
CA LEU A 125 6.83 8.35 -13.49
C LEU A 125 7.60 8.06 -14.77
N ASP A 126 8.88 8.42 -14.85
CA ASP A 126 9.71 8.17 -16.04
C ASP A 126 9.89 6.66 -16.29
N ALA A 127 10.11 5.89 -15.23
CA ALA A 127 10.19 4.42 -15.34
C ALA A 127 8.85 3.80 -15.75
N VAL A 128 7.73 4.37 -15.32
CA VAL A 128 6.39 3.95 -15.75
C VAL A 128 6.21 4.21 -17.25
N TYR A 129 6.62 5.38 -17.77
CA TYR A 129 6.62 5.62 -19.21
C TYR A 129 7.49 4.62 -19.98
N GLU A 130 8.69 4.29 -19.47
CA GLU A 130 9.55 3.27 -20.10
C GLU A 130 8.86 1.89 -20.16
N ILE A 131 8.15 1.48 -19.11
CA ILE A 131 7.37 0.23 -19.11
C ILE A 131 6.33 0.24 -20.23
N TYR A 132 5.56 1.33 -20.35
CA TYR A 132 4.46 1.43 -21.30
C TYR A 132 4.90 1.78 -22.74
N ALA A 133 6.18 2.11 -22.97
CA ALA A 133 6.72 2.32 -24.32
C ALA A 133 6.78 1.03 -25.16
N GLY A 134 6.71 -0.15 -24.53
CA GLY A 134 6.73 -1.43 -25.22
C GLY A 134 5.48 -1.66 -26.06
N LYS A 135 5.66 -1.92 -27.37
CA LYS A 135 4.54 -2.15 -28.30
C LYS A 135 3.67 -3.35 -27.94
N SER A 136 4.23 -4.37 -27.30
CA SER A 136 3.50 -5.54 -26.83
C SER A 136 2.57 -5.21 -25.66
N ILE A 137 2.85 -4.16 -24.91
CA ILE A 137 2.09 -3.73 -23.73
C ILE A 137 0.86 -2.94 -24.18
N THR A 138 1.04 -1.87 -24.95
CA THR A 138 -0.04 -0.98 -25.38
C THR A 138 -1.04 -1.65 -26.32
N LYS A 139 -0.70 -2.82 -26.87
CA LYS A 139 -1.65 -3.63 -27.64
C LYS A 139 -2.85 -4.13 -26.81
N TYR A 140 -2.65 -4.38 -25.52
CA TYR A 140 -3.63 -5.01 -24.64
C TYR A 140 -4.01 -4.19 -23.41
N MET A 141 -3.28 -3.13 -23.15
CA MET A 141 -3.51 -2.22 -22.01
C MET A 141 -3.76 -0.81 -22.51
N GLU A 142 -4.53 -0.05 -21.75
CA GLU A 142 -4.63 1.40 -21.96
C GLU A 142 -3.24 2.02 -21.79
N GLY A 143 -2.91 2.99 -22.64
CA GLY A 143 -1.69 3.78 -22.53
C GLY A 143 -1.76 4.76 -21.36
N LEU A 144 -0.66 5.45 -21.15
CA LEU A 144 -0.58 6.59 -20.24
C LEU A 144 -1.03 7.86 -20.98
N TYR A 145 -1.32 8.94 -20.25
CA TYR A 145 -1.53 10.24 -20.85
C TYR A 145 -0.26 10.67 -21.62
N GLU A 146 -0.43 11.20 -22.84
CA GLU A 146 0.70 11.72 -23.64
C GLU A 146 1.33 12.94 -22.97
N ASN A 147 0.50 13.76 -22.31
CA ASN A 147 0.95 14.91 -21.54
C ASN A 147 1.47 14.46 -20.18
N ARG A 148 2.77 14.69 -19.95
CA ARG A 148 3.45 14.28 -18.71
C ARG A 148 2.86 14.96 -17.45
N GLU A 149 2.36 16.19 -17.56
CA GLU A 149 1.77 16.90 -16.43
C GLU A 149 0.41 16.29 -16.03
N GLU A 150 -0.39 15.88 -17.03
CA GLU A 150 -1.65 15.18 -16.80
C GLU A 150 -1.41 13.82 -16.16
N GLU A 151 -0.41 13.05 -16.61
CA GLU A 151 -0.06 11.76 -16.01
C GLU A 151 0.48 11.94 -14.58
N LEU A 152 1.24 13.01 -14.32
CA LEU A 152 1.73 13.33 -12.99
C LEU A 152 0.57 13.67 -12.03
N GLU A 153 -0.39 14.45 -12.48
CA GLU A 153 -1.58 14.77 -11.69
C GLU A 153 -2.44 13.52 -11.41
N TYR A 154 -2.64 12.68 -12.43
CA TYR A 154 -3.28 11.39 -12.27
C TYR A 154 -2.53 10.51 -11.26
N THR A 155 -1.20 10.42 -11.36
CA THR A 155 -0.35 9.66 -10.44
C THR A 155 -0.49 10.16 -9.00
N ARG A 156 -0.48 11.47 -8.76
CA ARG A 156 -0.71 12.07 -7.43
C ARG A 156 -2.06 11.69 -6.86
N SER A 157 -3.10 11.87 -7.69
CA SER A 157 -4.46 11.50 -7.31
C SER A 157 -4.60 10.00 -7.02
N TYR A 158 -3.94 9.17 -7.82
CA TYR A 158 -3.91 7.73 -7.62
C TYR A 158 -3.24 7.34 -6.29
N ILE A 159 -2.05 7.89 -6.00
CA ILE A 159 -1.32 7.65 -4.75
C ILE A 159 -2.18 8.05 -3.54
N GLN A 160 -2.80 9.22 -3.61
CA GLN A 160 -3.64 9.72 -2.53
C GLN A 160 -4.90 8.88 -2.32
N ASN A 161 -5.59 8.48 -3.38
CA ASN A 161 -6.86 7.77 -3.26
C ASN A 161 -6.68 6.26 -3.09
N ALA A 162 -5.82 5.61 -3.88
CA ALA A 162 -5.65 4.16 -3.80
C ALA A 162 -4.92 3.74 -2.51
N TYR A 163 -3.73 4.29 -2.28
CA TYR A 163 -2.92 3.82 -1.15
C TYR A 163 -3.38 4.35 0.21
N THR A 164 -3.92 5.57 0.26
CA THR A 164 -4.34 6.17 1.54
C THR A 164 -5.73 5.74 1.95
N PHE A 165 -6.66 5.60 1.01
CA PHE A 165 -8.05 5.26 1.31
C PHE A 165 -8.30 3.75 1.30
N TRP A 166 -7.86 3.03 0.23
CA TRP A 166 -8.08 1.58 0.11
C TRP A 166 -6.98 0.76 0.77
N GLY A 167 -5.80 1.35 1.02
CA GLY A 167 -4.63 0.64 1.55
C GLY A 167 -3.93 -0.26 0.54
N TYR A 168 -4.45 -0.39 -0.68
CA TYR A 168 -3.86 -1.18 -1.77
C TYR A 168 -4.07 -0.52 -3.13
N GLY A 169 -3.37 -1.03 -4.13
CA GLY A 169 -3.43 -0.52 -5.49
C GLY A 169 -2.43 -1.25 -6.38
N THR A 170 -2.07 -0.63 -7.49
CA THR A 170 -1.00 -1.13 -8.38
C THR A 170 0.34 -0.60 -7.89
N TRP A 171 1.22 -1.50 -7.47
CA TRP A 171 2.54 -1.23 -6.92
C TRP A 171 3.65 -1.34 -7.97
N ILE A 172 4.80 -0.75 -7.69
CA ILE A 172 6.02 -0.85 -8.47
C ILE A 172 6.73 -2.18 -8.19
N ILE A 173 7.28 -2.79 -9.22
CA ILE A 173 8.21 -3.91 -9.12
C ILE A 173 9.61 -3.37 -9.34
N GLU A 174 10.40 -3.31 -8.28
CA GLU A 174 11.79 -2.90 -8.32
C GLU A 174 12.70 -4.13 -8.23
N ARG A 175 13.65 -4.27 -9.16
CA ARG A 175 14.61 -5.38 -9.14
C ARG A 175 15.70 -5.12 -8.12
N LYS A 176 15.88 -6.03 -7.15
CA LYS A 176 16.84 -5.87 -6.04
C LYS A 176 18.31 -5.77 -6.46
N ALA A 177 18.68 -6.35 -7.60
CA ALA A 177 20.06 -6.40 -8.06
C ALA A 177 20.64 -5.03 -8.41
N ASP A 178 19.81 -4.10 -8.89
CA ASP A 178 20.24 -2.82 -9.42
C ASP A 178 19.26 -1.66 -9.13
N GLY A 179 18.17 -1.93 -8.41
CA GLY A 179 17.14 -0.92 -8.11
C GLY A 179 16.30 -0.51 -9.32
N LYS A 180 16.43 -1.20 -10.48
CA LYS A 180 15.65 -0.83 -11.66
C LYS A 180 14.16 -1.18 -11.48
N VAL A 181 13.29 -0.23 -11.77
CA VAL A 181 11.85 -0.47 -11.91
C VAL A 181 11.61 -1.25 -13.20
N ILE A 182 11.04 -2.45 -13.08
CA ILE A 182 10.86 -3.39 -14.20
C ILE A 182 9.41 -3.73 -14.51
N GLY A 183 8.48 -3.21 -13.73
CA GLY A 183 7.06 -3.50 -13.93
C GLY A 183 6.17 -2.96 -12.82
N ARG A 184 4.91 -3.32 -12.90
CA ARG A 184 3.88 -3.01 -11.91
C ARG A 184 3.03 -4.24 -11.64
N VAL A 185 2.53 -4.37 -10.41
CA VAL A 185 1.64 -5.46 -9.99
C VAL A 185 0.77 -4.99 -8.83
N GLY A 186 -0.45 -5.45 -8.73
CA GLY A 186 -1.30 -5.10 -7.59
C GLY A 186 -2.76 -5.40 -7.81
N PHE A 187 -3.60 -4.80 -6.97
CA PHE A 187 -5.03 -4.97 -7.01
C PHE A 187 -5.72 -3.67 -7.40
N ASN A 188 -6.75 -3.78 -8.24
CA ASN A 188 -7.61 -2.67 -8.62
C ASN A 188 -9.07 -3.06 -8.38
N LEU A 189 -9.88 -2.08 -8.02
CA LEU A 189 -11.34 -2.24 -8.06
C LEU A 189 -11.83 -1.91 -9.47
N ARG A 190 -12.77 -2.70 -9.96
CA ARG A 190 -13.43 -2.47 -11.24
C ARG A 190 -14.92 -2.25 -11.01
N ASP A 191 -15.47 -1.21 -11.61
CA ASP A 191 -16.89 -0.90 -11.51
C ASP A 191 -17.74 -2.08 -12.00
N GLY A 192 -18.71 -2.48 -11.19
CA GLY A 192 -19.60 -3.60 -11.49
C GLY A 192 -19.08 -4.99 -11.12
N PHE A 193 -17.96 -5.06 -10.41
CA PHE A 193 -17.41 -6.31 -9.86
C PHE A 193 -17.11 -6.17 -8.38
N ASP A 194 -17.43 -7.21 -7.62
CA ASP A 194 -17.14 -7.26 -6.18
C ASP A 194 -15.70 -7.72 -5.91
N GLU A 195 -15.13 -8.54 -6.79
CA GLU A 195 -13.79 -9.07 -6.62
C GLU A 195 -12.71 -8.09 -7.08
N PRO A 196 -11.65 -7.88 -6.28
CA PRO A 196 -10.50 -7.12 -6.73
C PRO A 196 -9.82 -7.79 -7.94
N GLU A 197 -9.36 -6.97 -8.88
CA GLU A 197 -8.64 -7.45 -10.06
C GLU A 197 -7.14 -7.46 -9.82
N LEU A 198 -6.50 -8.60 -10.04
CA LEU A 198 -5.04 -8.68 -10.15
C LEU A 198 -4.59 -8.08 -11.49
N GLY A 199 -3.94 -6.92 -11.44
CA GLY A 199 -3.28 -6.28 -12.56
C GLY A 199 -1.77 -6.49 -12.52
N PHE A 200 -1.14 -6.68 -13.68
CA PHE A 200 0.33 -6.77 -13.79
C PHE A 200 0.83 -6.36 -15.16
N VAL A 201 1.99 -5.77 -15.18
CA VAL A 201 2.76 -5.46 -16.40
C VAL A 201 4.24 -5.59 -16.11
N ILE A 202 5.00 -6.15 -17.05
CA ILE A 202 6.46 -6.24 -16.99
C ILE A 202 7.02 -5.59 -18.25
N MET A 203 8.03 -4.74 -18.06
CA MET A 203 8.81 -4.12 -19.14
C MET A 203 9.18 -5.16 -20.18
N GLU A 204 9.07 -4.84 -21.48
CA GLU A 204 9.19 -5.80 -22.58
C GLU A 204 10.50 -6.61 -22.54
N GLU A 205 11.61 -5.91 -22.23
CA GLU A 205 12.95 -6.52 -22.12
C GLU A 205 13.11 -7.48 -20.93
N GLU A 206 12.24 -7.35 -19.92
CA GLU A 206 12.26 -8.16 -18.70
C GLU A 206 11.21 -9.29 -18.71
N GLN A 207 10.40 -9.36 -19.77
CA GLN A 207 9.43 -10.45 -19.94
C GLN A 207 10.10 -11.81 -20.12
N LYS A 208 9.34 -12.88 -19.92
CA LYS A 208 9.79 -14.28 -20.04
C LYS A 208 10.93 -14.71 -19.10
N LYS A 209 11.34 -13.82 -18.16
CA LYS A 209 12.35 -14.11 -17.11
C LYS A 209 11.72 -14.59 -15.79
N GLY A 210 10.40 -14.73 -15.75
CA GLY A 210 9.64 -15.25 -14.61
C GLY A 210 9.29 -14.20 -13.52
N TYR A 211 9.60 -12.93 -13.70
CA TYR A 211 9.29 -11.87 -12.74
C TYR A 211 7.78 -11.72 -12.47
N ALA A 212 6.95 -11.71 -13.53
CA ALA A 212 5.50 -11.61 -13.36
C ALA A 212 4.95 -12.71 -12.45
N PHE A 213 5.34 -13.96 -12.68
CA PHE A 213 4.89 -15.07 -11.84
C PHE A 213 5.32 -14.93 -10.40
N GLU A 214 6.61 -14.62 -10.16
CA GLU A 214 7.18 -14.44 -8.82
C GLU A 214 6.44 -13.33 -8.04
N CYS A 215 6.23 -12.18 -8.67
CA CYS A 215 5.58 -11.03 -8.04
C CYS A 215 4.07 -11.26 -7.83
N CYS A 216 3.37 -11.83 -8.81
CA CYS A 216 1.94 -12.13 -8.67
C CYS A 216 1.67 -13.16 -7.56
N VAL A 217 2.52 -14.19 -7.40
CA VAL A 217 2.39 -15.15 -6.29
C VAL A 217 2.51 -14.44 -4.95
N ALA A 218 3.49 -13.54 -4.80
CA ALA A 218 3.68 -12.79 -3.55
C ALA A 218 2.49 -11.85 -3.26
N VAL A 219 1.99 -11.16 -4.30
CA VAL A 219 0.85 -10.24 -4.17
C VAL A 219 -0.44 -11.00 -3.85
N LEU A 220 -0.72 -12.13 -4.51
CA LEU A 220 -1.89 -12.96 -4.19
C LEU A 220 -1.86 -13.48 -2.75
N LYS A 221 -0.67 -13.82 -2.24
CA LYS A 221 -0.51 -14.20 -0.84
C LYS A 221 -0.92 -13.07 0.10
N ILE A 222 -0.43 -11.84 -0.13
CA ILE A 222 -0.83 -10.66 0.64
C ILE A 222 -2.33 -10.38 0.51
N GLY A 223 -2.89 -10.50 -0.69
CA GLY A 223 -4.33 -10.36 -0.89
C GLY A 223 -5.15 -11.28 0.02
N ARG A 224 -4.66 -12.51 0.21
CA ARG A 224 -5.31 -13.49 1.09
C ARG A 224 -5.05 -13.23 2.57
N GLU A 225 -3.81 -12.93 2.97
CA GLU A 225 -3.38 -12.89 4.36
C GLU A 225 -3.65 -11.52 5.02
N ASP A 226 -3.40 -10.41 4.29
CA ASP A 226 -3.48 -9.06 4.84
C ASP A 226 -4.79 -8.35 4.49
N TYR A 227 -5.36 -8.63 3.30
CA TYR A 227 -6.61 -8.00 2.83
C TYR A 227 -7.83 -8.93 2.87
N GLU A 228 -7.65 -10.19 3.28
CA GLU A 228 -8.71 -11.18 3.44
C GLU A 228 -9.56 -11.40 2.17
N PHE A 229 -8.98 -11.19 0.98
CA PHE A 229 -9.68 -11.41 -0.27
C PHE A 229 -10.01 -12.90 -0.45
N GLU A 230 -11.29 -13.24 -0.41
CA GLU A 230 -11.76 -14.60 -0.66
C GLU A 230 -11.58 -15.00 -2.13
N ASN A 231 -11.83 -14.08 -3.03
CA ASN A 231 -11.73 -14.26 -4.47
C ASN A 231 -10.96 -13.08 -5.08
N VAL A 232 -10.18 -13.37 -6.11
CA VAL A 232 -9.50 -12.36 -6.94
C VAL A 232 -9.82 -12.66 -8.40
N GLN A 233 -10.14 -11.64 -9.18
CA GLN A 233 -10.34 -11.78 -10.61
C GLN A 233 -9.15 -11.30 -11.43
N ALA A 234 -9.09 -11.70 -12.69
CA ALA A 234 -8.22 -11.11 -13.71
C ALA A 234 -9.03 -10.97 -15.00
N LEU A 235 -9.01 -9.77 -15.59
CA LEU A 235 -9.66 -9.46 -16.86
C LEU A 235 -8.59 -9.40 -17.96
N VAL A 236 -8.68 -10.27 -18.95
CA VAL A 236 -7.65 -10.41 -19.97
C VAL A 236 -8.27 -10.25 -21.36
N LYS A 237 -7.74 -9.36 -22.19
CA LYS A 237 -8.17 -9.22 -23.60
C LYS A 237 -7.90 -10.50 -24.37
N GLU A 238 -8.84 -10.91 -25.21
CA GLU A 238 -8.68 -12.07 -26.08
C GLU A 238 -7.43 -11.92 -26.96
N GLY A 239 -6.67 -13.01 -27.11
CA GLY A 239 -5.39 -13.00 -27.83
C GLY A 239 -4.17 -12.58 -27.01
N ASN A 240 -4.34 -12.16 -25.75
CA ASN A 240 -3.20 -11.93 -24.83
C ASN A 240 -2.77 -13.26 -24.18
N GLU A 241 -2.16 -14.14 -25.01
CA GLU A 241 -1.76 -15.48 -24.59
C GLU A 241 -0.77 -15.45 -23.39
N ALA A 242 0.06 -14.43 -23.31
CA ALA A 242 1.02 -14.29 -22.20
C ALA A 242 0.30 -14.15 -20.85
N SER A 243 -0.68 -13.26 -20.77
CA SER A 243 -1.49 -13.07 -19.56
C SER A 243 -2.41 -14.25 -19.28
N ILE A 244 -3.04 -14.84 -20.30
CA ILE A 244 -3.87 -16.05 -20.16
C ILE A 244 -3.06 -17.20 -19.55
N ASN A 245 -1.85 -17.45 -20.07
CA ASN A 245 -0.99 -18.52 -19.57
C ASN A 245 -0.48 -18.24 -18.16
N LEU A 246 -0.19 -16.98 -17.82
CA LEU A 246 0.18 -16.60 -16.48
C LEU A 246 -0.97 -16.81 -15.49
N CYS A 247 -2.19 -16.37 -15.82
CA CYS A 247 -3.38 -16.61 -14.99
C CYS A 247 -3.57 -18.11 -14.71
N LYS A 248 -3.50 -18.96 -15.74
CA LYS A 248 -3.60 -20.41 -15.59
C LYS A 248 -2.51 -20.97 -14.67
N LYS A 249 -1.26 -20.51 -14.82
CA LYS A 249 -0.12 -20.92 -13.98
C LYS A 249 -0.27 -20.50 -12.54
N LEU A 250 -0.89 -19.35 -12.27
CA LEU A 250 -1.21 -18.84 -10.94
C LEU A 250 -2.41 -19.56 -10.28
N GLY A 251 -3.11 -20.43 -11.03
CA GLY A 251 -4.25 -21.19 -10.54
C GLY A 251 -5.61 -20.54 -10.79
N PHE A 252 -5.66 -19.44 -11.53
CA PHE A 252 -6.92 -18.86 -11.96
C PHE A 252 -7.68 -19.80 -12.90
N LYS A 253 -9.00 -19.84 -12.74
CA LYS A 253 -9.91 -20.61 -13.59
C LYS A 253 -10.73 -19.69 -14.47
N TYR A 254 -10.89 -20.04 -15.74
CA TYR A 254 -11.75 -19.31 -16.67
C TYR A 254 -13.21 -19.31 -16.18
N HIS A 255 -13.84 -18.14 -16.16
CA HIS A 255 -15.19 -17.92 -15.64
C HIS A 255 -16.17 -17.34 -16.68
N GLY A 256 -15.75 -17.15 -17.91
CA GLY A 256 -16.59 -16.63 -18.98
C GLY A 256 -16.05 -15.33 -19.59
N LYS A 257 -16.86 -14.72 -20.45
CA LYS A 257 -16.60 -13.41 -21.02
C LYS A 257 -17.43 -12.35 -20.31
N VAL A 258 -16.87 -11.17 -20.17
CA VAL A 258 -17.53 -9.99 -19.59
C VAL A 258 -17.28 -8.78 -20.46
N VAL A 259 -18.15 -7.80 -20.37
CA VAL A 259 -17.98 -6.50 -21.04
C VAL A 259 -17.75 -5.45 -19.96
N GLU A 260 -16.65 -4.71 -20.06
CA GLU A 260 -16.32 -3.57 -19.20
C GLU A 260 -15.99 -2.37 -20.09
N LYS A 261 -16.64 -1.23 -19.86
CA LYS A 261 -16.51 0.00 -20.66
C LYS A 261 -16.62 -0.21 -22.18
N GLY A 262 -17.47 -1.18 -22.60
CA GLY A 262 -17.72 -1.49 -24.01
C GLY A 262 -16.68 -2.40 -24.66
N GLU A 263 -15.67 -2.87 -23.93
CA GLU A 263 -14.68 -3.85 -24.39
C GLU A 263 -14.94 -5.24 -23.80
N GLU A 264 -14.67 -6.29 -24.58
CA GLU A 264 -14.84 -7.69 -24.18
C GLU A 264 -13.56 -8.23 -23.55
N TYR A 265 -13.69 -8.88 -22.38
CA TYR A 265 -12.60 -9.52 -21.66
C TYR A 265 -12.92 -10.97 -21.32
N LEU A 266 -11.90 -11.80 -21.29
CA LEU A 266 -11.91 -13.11 -20.66
C LEU A 266 -11.73 -12.92 -19.17
N ARG A 267 -12.72 -13.35 -18.37
CA ARG A 267 -12.68 -13.29 -16.91
C ARG A 267 -12.13 -14.58 -16.34
N PHE A 268 -11.18 -14.46 -15.46
CA PHE A 268 -10.59 -15.56 -14.69
C PHE A 268 -10.79 -15.28 -13.21
N LEU A 269 -11.06 -16.32 -12.41
CA LEU A 269 -11.19 -16.24 -10.95
C LEU A 269 -10.17 -17.13 -10.25
N TRP A 270 -9.58 -16.59 -9.21
CA TRP A 270 -8.70 -17.25 -8.24
C TRP A 270 -9.41 -17.31 -6.89
N ARG A 271 -9.34 -18.48 -6.21
CA ARG A 271 -10.01 -18.73 -4.91
C ARG A 271 -9.05 -19.32 -3.91
#